data_8374eefdb7adcfa5c1bc65995940f780
#
_entry.id   8374eefdb7adcfa5c1bc65995940f780
#
_cell.length_a   1.000
_cell.length_b   1.000
_cell.length_c   1.000
_cell.angle_alpha   90.00
_cell.angle_beta   90.00
_cell.angle_gamma   90.00
#
_symmetry.space_group_name_H-M   'P 1'
#
loop_
_entity.id
_entity.type
_entity.pdbx_description
1 polymer ?
#
loop_
_entity_poly.entity_id
_entity_poly.type
_entity_poly.pdbx_seq_one_letter_code
_entity_poly.pdbx_strand_id
1 'polypeptide(L)'
;MSKKEFGPQPWLFPNPTVLIGTIFDGKPDFAPFAWCGITGGDPPTISVGIRHLRHTLKGIRQNNTFSVNIPSIALIKETDYCGTVSGSQTDKAQDCSFKIFYGKLETAPLIEQCPVNLECRVRH
;
A
#
# COMPACT_ATOMS: atom_id res chain seq x y z
N MET A 1 0.34 -20.97 -32.60
CA MET A 1 0.84 -20.79 -31.22
C MET A 1 0.23 -21.85 -30.33
N SER A 2 1.06 -22.62 -29.66
CA SER A 2 0.57 -23.59 -28.69
C SER A 2 0.43 -22.92 -27.30
N LYS A 3 -0.53 -23.43 -26.53
CA LYS A 3 -0.75 -22.95 -25.15
C LYS A 3 -0.51 -24.08 -24.17
N LYS A 4 -0.08 -23.72 -22.99
CA LYS A 4 0.11 -24.65 -21.88
C LYS A 4 -0.93 -24.37 -20.81
N GLU A 5 -1.53 -25.41 -20.29
CA GLU A 5 -2.49 -25.31 -19.20
C GLU A 5 -1.78 -25.33 -17.86
N PHE A 6 -2.22 -24.47 -16.95
CA PHE A 6 -1.74 -24.42 -15.57
C PHE A 6 -2.95 -24.55 -14.65
N GLY A 7 -2.71 -24.93 -13.40
CA GLY A 7 -3.74 -24.89 -12.37
C GLY A 7 -4.12 -23.43 -12.02
N PRO A 8 -5.08 -23.24 -11.09
CA PRO A 8 -5.52 -21.89 -10.68
C PRO A 8 -4.36 -21.08 -10.13
N GLN A 9 -4.14 -19.88 -10.68
CA GLN A 9 -3.07 -18.97 -10.29
C GLN A 9 -3.58 -17.53 -10.32
N PRO A 10 -3.08 -16.65 -9.46
CA PRO A 10 -3.47 -15.24 -9.45
C PRO A 10 -2.69 -14.44 -10.50
N TRP A 11 -2.72 -14.90 -11.76
CA TRP A 11 -1.91 -14.33 -12.83
C TRP A 11 -2.72 -13.32 -13.66
N LEU A 12 -3.09 -12.24 -13.02
CA LEU A 12 -3.68 -11.10 -13.70
C LEU A 12 -2.62 -10.01 -13.85
N PHE A 13 -2.03 -9.90 -15.03
CA PHE A 13 -0.95 -8.96 -15.32
C PHE A 13 -1.36 -7.98 -16.42
N PRO A 14 -0.77 -6.77 -16.43
CA PRO A 14 0.08 -6.17 -15.41
C PRO A 14 -0.70 -5.67 -14.21
N ASN A 15 -0.05 -5.62 -13.04
CA ASN A 15 -0.62 -5.04 -11.83
C ASN A 15 0.24 -3.87 -11.37
N PRO A 16 -0.35 -2.75 -10.96
CA PRO A 16 0.42 -1.68 -10.36
C PRO A 16 0.95 -2.10 -8.99
N THR A 17 2.16 -1.68 -8.65
CA THR A 17 2.67 -1.81 -7.29
C THR A 17 2.48 -0.47 -6.60
N VAL A 18 1.77 -0.47 -5.48
CA VAL A 18 1.50 0.72 -4.68
C VAL A 18 2.02 0.54 -3.26
N LEU A 19 2.38 1.64 -2.62
CA LEU A 19 2.75 1.65 -1.20
C LEU A 19 1.52 2.06 -0.39
N ILE A 20 1.00 1.10 0.38
CA ILE A 20 -0.12 1.35 1.29
C ILE A 20 0.47 1.85 2.61
N GLY A 21 -0.02 3.00 3.06
CA GLY A 21 0.40 3.61 4.32
C GLY A 21 -0.70 3.57 5.37
N THR A 22 -0.28 3.39 6.61
CA THR A 22 -1.17 3.38 7.77
C THR A 22 -0.45 3.87 9.01
N ILE A 23 -1.20 4.19 10.04
CA ILE A 23 -0.67 4.47 11.37
C ILE A 23 -1.05 3.32 12.29
N PHE A 24 -0.08 2.73 12.96
CA PHE A 24 -0.34 1.76 14.01
C PHE A 24 0.42 2.15 15.27
N ASP A 25 -0.32 2.30 16.38
CA ASP A 25 0.22 2.77 17.66
C ASP A 25 1.03 4.07 17.51
N GLY A 26 0.50 5.01 16.71
CA GLY A 26 1.11 6.32 16.49
C GLY A 26 2.29 6.34 15.53
N LYS A 27 2.62 5.21 14.90
CA LYS A 27 3.78 5.08 14.03
C LYS A 27 3.37 4.79 12.58
N PRO A 28 3.86 5.58 11.60
CA PRO A 28 3.62 5.30 10.19
C PRO A 28 4.29 3.99 9.75
N ASP A 29 3.56 3.20 8.97
CA ASP A 29 4.08 2.00 8.33
C ASP A 29 3.62 1.94 6.88
N PHE A 30 4.48 1.43 6.01
CA PHE A 30 4.22 1.31 4.58
C PHE A 30 4.60 -0.09 4.10
N ALA A 31 3.80 -0.63 3.19
CA ALA A 31 4.12 -1.89 2.54
C ALA A 31 3.67 -1.87 1.08
N PRO A 32 4.38 -2.57 0.19
CA PRO A 32 3.99 -2.64 -1.22
C PRO A 32 2.90 -3.70 -1.41
N PHE A 33 1.92 -3.36 -2.24
CA PHE A 33 0.85 -4.26 -2.64
C PHE A 33 0.61 -4.12 -4.13
N ALA A 34 0.40 -5.25 -4.81
CA ALA A 34 0.10 -5.29 -6.23
C ALA A 34 -1.35 -5.70 -6.50
N TRP A 35 -2.04 -6.27 -5.51
CA TRP A 35 -3.44 -6.68 -5.67
C TRP A 35 -4.37 -5.51 -5.32
N CYS A 36 -4.35 -4.50 -6.19
CA CYS A 36 -5.08 -3.26 -6.01
C CYS A 36 -5.74 -2.87 -7.32
N GLY A 37 -7.00 -2.47 -7.26
CA GLY A 37 -7.73 -2.09 -8.46
C GLY A 37 -8.94 -1.22 -8.18
N ILE A 38 -9.47 -0.64 -9.24
CA ILE A 38 -10.68 0.18 -9.19
C ILE A 38 -11.89 -0.74 -9.13
N THR A 39 -12.79 -0.50 -8.17
CA THR A 39 -14.02 -1.27 -7.99
C THR A 39 -15.29 -0.44 -8.10
N GLY A 40 -15.16 0.87 -8.20
CA GLY A 40 -16.32 1.74 -8.38
C GLY A 40 -15.90 3.15 -8.79
N GLY A 41 -16.76 3.83 -9.54
CA GLY A 41 -16.51 5.18 -10.02
C GLY A 41 -17.25 6.27 -9.28
N ASP A 42 -18.41 5.94 -8.67
CA ASP A 42 -19.23 6.90 -7.93
C ASP A 42 -19.87 6.21 -6.72
N PRO A 43 -19.35 6.41 -5.51
CA PRO A 43 -18.12 7.18 -5.24
C PRO A 43 -16.88 6.43 -5.75
N PRO A 44 -15.78 7.13 -6.01
CA PRO A 44 -14.53 6.49 -6.40
C PRO A 44 -14.10 5.48 -5.35
N THR A 45 -13.94 4.22 -5.75
CA THR A 45 -13.67 3.11 -4.84
C THR A 45 -12.59 2.22 -5.41
N ILE A 46 -11.66 1.82 -4.54
CA ILE A 46 -10.61 0.85 -4.86
C ILE A 46 -10.67 -0.33 -3.91
N SER A 47 -10.20 -1.48 -4.34
CA SER A 47 -10.01 -2.63 -3.49
C SER A 47 -8.53 -2.98 -3.39
N VAL A 48 -8.12 -3.46 -2.24
CA VAL A 48 -6.74 -3.91 -2.00
C VAL A 48 -6.79 -5.25 -1.29
N GLY A 49 -6.12 -6.24 -1.86
CA GLY A 49 -5.98 -7.56 -1.23
C GLY A 49 -4.80 -7.56 -0.27
N ILE A 50 -5.06 -7.73 1.03
CA ILE A 50 -4.04 -7.73 2.07
C ILE A 50 -4.11 -9.03 2.85
N ARG A 51 -2.98 -9.73 2.95
CA ARG A 51 -2.89 -10.96 3.74
C ARG A 51 -2.99 -10.66 5.23
N HIS A 52 -3.60 -11.58 5.99
CA HIS A 52 -3.83 -11.43 7.43
C HIS A 52 -2.56 -11.17 8.25
N LEU A 53 -1.41 -11.68 7.79
CA LEU A 53 -0.15 -11.57 8.52
C LEU A 53 0.56 -10.23 8.34
N ARG A 54 0.07 -9.37 7.44
CA ARG A 54 0.70 -8.07 7.19
C ARG A 54 0.48 -7.13 8.36
N HIS A 55 1.57 -6.52 8.83
CA HIS A 55 1.53 -5.53 9.92
C HIS A 55 0.66 -4.33 9.56
N THR A 56 0.69 -3.90 8.31
CA THR A 56 -0.12 -2.80 7.77
C THR A 56 -1.61 -2.98 8.05
N LEU A 57 -2.10 -4.22 7.99
CA LEU A 57 -3.52 -4.51 8.24
C LEU A 57 -3.96 -4.13 9.65
N LYS A 58 -3.07 -4.22 10.63
CA LYS A 58 -3.37 -3.83 12.01
C LYS A 58 -3.72 -2.35 12.10
N GLY A 59 -2.94 -1.49 11.44
CA GLY A 59 -3.20 -0.06 11.40
C GLY A 59 -4.49 0.28 10.67
N ILE A 60 -4.78 -0.39 9.57
CA ILE A 60 -6.02 -0.19 8.82
C ILE A 60 -7.23 -0.56 9.69
N ARG A 61 -7.17 -1.67 10.40
CA ARG A 61 -8.24 -2.09 11.31
C ARG A 61 -8.41 -1.15 12.50
N GLN A 62 -7.31 -0.61 13.00
CA GLN A 62 -7.35 0.33 14.12
C GLN A 62 -8.01 1.66 13.73
N ASN A 63 -7.73 2.18 12.55
CA ASN A 63 -8.11 3.53 12.15
C ASN A 63 -9.21 3.61 11.09
N ASN A 64 -9.50 2.52 10.39
CA ASN A 64 -10.41 2.46 9.24
C ASN A 64 -10.03 3.44 8.11
N THR A 65 -8.74 3.76 8.02
CA THR A 65 -8.18 4.60 6.96
C THR A 65 -6.85 4.03 6.50
N PHE A 66 -6.46 4.38 5.29
CA PHE A 66 -5.15 4.08 4.75
C PHE A 66 -4.83 5.04 3.61
N SER A 67 -3.57 5.09 3.24
CA SER A 67 -3.14 5.83 2.06
C SER A 67 -2.70 4.88 0.96
N VAL A 68 -2.80 5.34 -0.28
CA VAL A 68 -2.23 4.69 -1.44
C VAL A 68 -1.23 5.65 -2.06
N ASN A 69 0.03 5.24 -2.11
CA ASN A 69 1.11 6.05 -2.64
C ASN A 69 1.69 5.34 -3.86
N ILE A 70 1.62 5.98 -5.02
CA ILE A 70 2.08 5.38 -6.28
C ILE A 70 3.52 5.80 -6.49
N PRO A 71 4.50 4.88 -6.31
CA PRO A 71 5.90 5.23 -6.48
C PRO A 71 6.29 5.36 -7.94
N SER A 72 7.30 6.18 -8.20
CA SER A 72 7.98 6.20 -9.49
C SER A 72 9.15 5.22 -9.48
N ILE A 73 9.80 5.05 -10.63
CA ILE A 73 10.98 4.19 -10.75
C ILE A 73 12.12 4.65 -9.84
N ALA A 74 12.16 5.93 -9.47
CA ALA A 74 13.17 6.46 -8.55
C ALA A 74 13.09 5.84 -7.15
N LEU A 75 11.94 5.25 -6.78
CA LEU A 75 11.71 4.62 -5.48
C LEU A 75 11.72 3.09 -5.54
N ILE A 76 12.30 2.50 -6.58
CA ILE A 76 12.24 1.04 -6.76
C ILE A 76 12.92 0.29 -5.60
N LYS A 77 14.05 0.80 -5.12
CA LYS A 77 14.77 0.18 -4.01
C LYS A 77 14.00 0.28 -2.70
N GLU A 78 13.46 1.45 -2.41
CA GLU A 78 12.67 1.72 -1.20
C GLU A 78 11.39 0.88 -1.20
N THR A 79 10.73 0.78 -2.35
CA THR A 79 9.52 -0.04 -2.50
C THR A 79 9.80 -1.51 -2.24
N ASP A 80 10.89 -2.04 -2.80
CA ASP A 80 11.32 -3.42 -2.57
C ASP A 80 11.67 -3.64 -1.10
N TYR A 81 12.43 -2.75 -0.50
CA TYR A 81 12.80 -2.82 0.91
C TYR A 81 11.57 -2.91 1.82
N CYS A 82 10.56 -2.07 1.58
CA CYS A 82 9.33 -2.08 2.37
C CYS A 82 8.61 -3.43 2.33
N GLY A 83 8.83 -4.22 1.28
CA GLY A 83 8.26 -5.56 1.15
C GLY A 83 9.07 -6.67 1.81
N THR A 84 10.34 -6.40 2.14
CA THR A 84 11.26 -7.41 2.70
C THR A 84 11.34 -7.39 4.21
N VAL A 85 10.87 -6.32 4.86
CA VAL A 85 10.90 -6.16 6.32
C VAL A 85 9.50 -5.91 6.87
N SER A 86 9.31 -6.16 8.16
CA SER A 86 8.05 -5.91 8.84
C SER A 86 8.10 -4.61 9.62
N GLY A 87 7.02 -3.83 9.57
CA GLY A 87 6.85 -2.64 10.40
C GLY A 87 6.82 -2.92 11.90
N SER A 88 6.61 -4.19 12.29
CA SER A 88 6.70 -4.60 13.69
C SER A 88 8.14 -4.63 14.21
N GLN A 89 9.13 -4.66 13.32
CA GLN A 89 10.55 -4.79 13.66
C GLN A 89 11.38 -3.56 13.29
N THR A 90 10.95 -2.79 12.30
CA THR A 90 11.72 -1.64 11.80
C THR A 90 10.82 -0.45 11.55
N ASP A 91 11.41 0.74 11.50
CA ASP A 91 10.77 1.97 11.04
C ASP A 91 11.09 2.17 9.55
N LYS A 92 10.22 1.63 8.69
CA LYS A 92 10.43 1.67 7.24
C LYS A 92 10.47 3.10 6.70
N ALA A 93 9.63 3.98 7.24
CA ALA A 93 9.57 5.36 6.79
C ALA A 93 10.90 6.08 7.04
N GLN A 94 11.50 5.86 8.21
CA GLN A 94 12.79 6.42 8.56
C GLN A 94 13.90 5.79 7.73
N ASP A 95 13.91 4.45 7.60
CA ASP A 95 14.94 3.72 6.85
C ASP A 95 14.98 4.14 5.38
N CYS A 96 13.83 4.42 4.79
CA CYS A 96 13.71 4.86 3.39
C CYS A 96 13.80 6.38 3.23
N SER A 97 13.95 7.12 4.30
CA SER A 97 13.96 8.59 4.30
C SER A 97 12.71 9.19 3.65
N PHE A 98 11.56 8.57 3.87
CA PHE A 98 10.31 9.08 3.36
C PHE A 98 9.93 10.37 4.08
N LYS A 99 9.60 11.39 3.30
CA LYS A 99 9.01 12.62 3.83
C LYS A 99 7.50 12.42 3.91
N ILE A 100 7.00 12.33 5.13
CA ILE A 100 5.60 12.06 5.41
C ILE A 100 4.85 13.37 5.49
N PHE A 101 3.68 13.41 4.85
CA PHE A 101 2.74 14.50 5.02
C PHE A 101 1.32 13.94 5.18
N TYR A 102 0.39 14.80 5.55
CA TYR A 102 -1.00 14.42 5.79
C TYR A 102 -1.92 15.38 5.07
N GLY A 103 -2.99 14.84 4.50
CA GLY A 103 -4.04 15.65 3.91
C GLY A 103 -5.19 15.83 4.89
N LYS A 104 -6.39 15.40 4.48
CA LYS A 104 -7.60 15.51 5.31
C LYS A 104 -7.69 14.42 6.38
N LEU A 105 -7.05 13.27 6.17
CA LEU A 105 -7.08 12.14 7.10
C LEU A 105 -5.79 12.07 7.92
N GLU A 106 -5.91 12.20 9.23
CA GLU A 106 -4.76 12.23 10.14
C GLU A 106 -4.08 10.87 10.29
N THR A 107 -4.75 9.78 9.93
CA THR A 107 -4.25 8.42 10.08
C THR A 107 -3.91 7.75 8.75
N ALA A 108 -3.86 8.53 7.67
CA ALA A 108 -3.46 8.08 6.34
C ALA A 108 -2.17 8.80 5.92
N PRO A 109 -0.99 8.32 6.34
CA PRO A 109 0.28 8.98 6.03
C PRO A 109 0.58 8.91 4.54
N LEU A 110 1.01 10.03 3.97
CA LEU A 110 1.32 10.18 2.55
C LEU A 110 2.82 10.38 2.36
N ILE A 111 3.37 9.85 1.28
CA ILE A 111 4.80 9.95 0.95
C ILE A 111 5.00 11.06 -0.09
N GLU A 112 5.73 12.11 0.28
CA GLU A 112 5.96 13.25 -0.60
C GLU A 112 6.67 12.86 -1.90
N GLN A 113 7.60 11.90 -1.84
CA GLN A 113 8.37 11.45 -3.01
C GLN A 113 7.55 10.64 -4.02
N CYS A 114 6.35 10.19 -3.66
CA CYS A 114 5.47 9.49 -4.60
C CYS A 114 4.67 10.52 -5.42
N PRO A 115 4.65 10.38 -6.77
CA PRO A 115 3.97 11.37 -7.61
C PRO A 115 2.45 11.42 -7.45
N VAL A 116 1.82 10.34 -6.97
CA VAL A 116 0.37 10.31 -6.73
C VAL A 116 0.10 9.74 -5.34
N ASN A 117 -0.77 10.40 -4.61
CA ASN A 117 -1.15 10.01 -3.25
C ASN A 117 -2.67 10.05 -3.12
N LEU A 118 -3.24 8.99 -2.57
CA LEU A 118 -4.67 8.86 -2.32
C LEU A 118 -4.91 8.63 -0.83
N GLU A 119 -5.87 9.34 -0.27
CA GLU A 119 -6.37 9.08 1.08
C GLU A 119 -7.66 8.27 0.98
N CYS A 120 -7.74 7.20 1.74
CA CYS A 120 -8.85 6.25 1.65
C CYS A 120 -9.48 5.97 3.01
N ARG A 121 -10.82 5.89 3.02
CA ARG A 121 -11.60 5.37 4.14
C ARG A 121 -12.08 3.97 3.79
N VAL A 122 -12.00 3.07 4.75
CA VAL A 122 -12.47 1.69 4.57
C VAL A 122 -13.99 1.67 4.56
N ARG A 123 -14.57 0.96 3.59
CA ARG A 123 -16.02 0.71 3.54
C ARG A 123 -16.37 -0.69 3.99
N HIS A 124 -15.51 -1.64 3.71
CA HIS A 124 -15.72 -3.04 4.10
C HIS A 124 -14.40 -3.70 4.47
#